data_a3489f8c26980a4c379fba1493524f49
#
_entry.id   a3489f8c26980a4c379fba1493524f49
#
_cell.length_a   1.000
_cell.length_b   1.000
_cell.length_c   1.000
_cell.angle_alpha   90.00
_cell.angle_beta   90.00
_cell.angle_gamma   90.00
#
_symmetry.space_group_name_H-M   'P 1'
#
loop_
_entity.id
_entity.type
_entity.pdbx_description
1 polymer ?
#
loop_
_entity_poly.entity_id
_entity_poly.type
_entity_poly.pdbx_seq_one_letter_code
_entity_poly.pdbx_strand_id
1 'polypeptide(L)'
;MKFTRNIKKILSYYESDNPGVKANLARILMAGKLGGTGKLVILPVDQGFEHGPARSFAKNSPAYDPHYHFKLAIDAGLSAFAAPLGMLEAGADTFAGQIPLIMKVNSSNSLSNEKTAPSQALTGSVSEAIRLGCSAVGFTIYPGSEMALDMISEIQEIAVEAKNAGLAVVVWSYPRGGNISKDGETAIDIVSYAAHMAASVSYTHLRAHET
;
A
#
# COMPACT_ATOMS: atom_id res chain seq x y z
N MET A 1 -24.56 3.88 4.79
CA MET A 1 -23.79 5.04 4.25
C MET A 1 -24.21 5.28 2.81
N LYS A 2 -24.50 6.54 2.41
CA LYS A 2 -24.92 6.85 1.04
C LYS A 2 -23.69 7.32 0.24
N PHE A 3 -23.34 6.61 -0.84
CA PHE A 3 -22.21 6.99 -1.69
C PHE A 3 -22.49 8.27 -2.48
N THR A 4 -21.50 9.14 -2.56
CA THR A 4 -21.51 10.31 -3.42
C THR A 4 -21.47 9.91 -4.91
N ARG A 5 -21.74 10.86 -5.81
CA ARG A 5 -21.64 10.63 -7.26
C ARG A 5 -20.21 10.22 -7.66
N ASN A 6 -19.20 10.86 -7.05
CA ASN A 6 -17.79 10.57 -7.34
C ASN A 6 -17.43 9.14 -6.95
N ILE A 7 -17.83 8.69 -5.76
CA ILE A 7 -17.56 7.32 -5.31
C ILE A 7 -18.26 6.30 -6.20
N LYS A 8 -19.51 6.53 -6.56
CA LYS A 8 -20.24 5.64 -7.49
C LYS A 8 -19.50 5.53 -8.84
N LYS A 9 -19.01 6.68 -9.37
CA LYS A 9 -18.26 6.72 -10.62
C LYS A 9 -16.94 5.92 -10.48
N ILE A 10 -16.18 6.10 -9.39
CA ILE A 10 -14.94 5.35 -9.16
C ILE A 10 -15.25 3.84 -9.09
N LEU A 11 -16.20 3.43 -8.28
CA LEU A 11 -16.55 2.01 -8.13
C LEU A 11 -17.08 1.37 -9.42
N SER A 12 -17.60 2.14 -10.37
CA SER A 12 -18.02 1.61 -11.67
C SER A 12 -16.84 1.24 -12.59
N TYR A 13 -15.63 1.70 -12.29
CA TYR A 13 -14.42 1.26 -13.02
C TYR A 13 -13.91 -0.12 -12.56
N TYR A 14 -14.45 -0.65 -11.47
CA TYR A 14 -14.06 -1.93 -10.87
C TYR A 14 -15.14 -3.00 -11.05
N GLU A 15 -15.76 -3.04 -12.22
CA GLU A 15 -16.84 -4.01 -12.52
C GLU A 15 -16.37 -5.46 -12.56
N SER A 16 -15.08 -5.70 -12.84
CA SER A 16 -14.47 -7.02 -12.80
C SER A 16 -14.17 -7.54 -11.39
N ASP A 17 -14.17 -6.66 -10.38
CA ASP A 17 -13.89 -7.03 -9.00
C ASP A 17 -15.15 -7.50 -8.27
N ASN A 18 -14.98 -8.42 -7.31
CA ASN A 18 -16.09 -8.94 -6.52
C ASN A 18 -16.66 -7.89 -5.53
N PRO A 19 -17.87 -8.12 -4.98
CA PRO A 19 -18.50 -7.19 -4.06
C PRO A 19 -17.69 -6.88 -2.80
N GLY A 20 -16.91 -7.84 -2.28
CA GLY A 20 -16.06 -7.66 -1.10
C GLY A 20 -14.95 -6.64 -1.35
N VAL A 21 -14.25 -6.77 -2.48
CA VAL A 21 -13.21 -5.80 -2.91
C VAL A 21 -13.81 -4.41 -3.05
N LYS A 22 -14.96 -4.30 -3.73
CA LYS A 22 -15.64 -2.99 -3.92
C LYS A 22 -16.12 -2.39 -2.58
N ALA A 23 -16.57 -3.22 -1.63
CA ALA A 23 -16.97 -2.77 -0.30
C ALA A 23 -15.77 -2.24 0.51
N ASN A 24 -14.64 -2.93 0.48
CA ASN A 24 -13.42 -2.49 1.14
C ASN A 24 -12.81 -1.25 0.50
N LEU A 25 -12.78 -1.16 -0.83
CA LEU A 25 -12.37 0.05 -1.54
C LEU A 25 -13.27 1.23 -1.18
N ALA A 26 -14.59 1.03 -1.13
CA ALA A 26 -15.53 2.05 -0.70
C ALA A 26 -15.29 2.50 0.75
N ARG A 27 -14.92 1.58 1.65
CA ARG A 27 -14.58 1.90 3.04
C ARG A 27 -13.41 2.89 3.09
N ILE A 28 -12.35 2.66 2.32
CA ILE A 28 -11.19 3.56 2.21
C ILE A 28 -11.61 4.91 1.61
N LEU A 29 -12.36 4.90 0.50
CA LEU A 29 -12.80 6.10 -0.22
C LEU A 29 -13.78 6.98 0.57
N MET A 30 -14.46 6.41 1.57
CA MET A 30 -15.43 7.12 2.41
C MET A 30 -14.87 7.51 3.78
N ALA A 31 -13.63 7.11 4.10
CA ALA A 31 -13.00 7.42 5.38
C ALA A 31 -12.31 8.79 5.40
N GLY A 32 -12.16 9.32 6.60
CA GLY A 32 -11.40 10.55 6.88
C GLY A 32 -12.05 11.82 6.32
N LYS A 33 -11.28 12.90 6.36
CA LYS A 33 -11.72 14.25 5.93
C LYS A 33 -12.02 14.35 4.43
N LEU A 34 -11.40 13.49 3.62
CA LEU A 34 -11.62 13.43 2.18
C LEU A 34 -12.71 12.43 1.80
N GLY A 35 -13.37 11.82 2.78
CA GLY A 35 -14.41 10.82 2.54
C GLY A 35 -15.49 11.29 1.59
N GLY A 36 -15.76 10.53 0.54
CA GLY A 36 -16.77 10.84 -0.46
C GLY A 36 -16.35 11.77 -1.59
N THR A 37 -15.17 12.39 -1.51
CA THR A 37 -14.68 13.31 -2.56
C THR A 37 -14.10 12.57 -3.77
N GLY A 38 -13.68 11.32 -3.60
CA GLY A 38 -12.92 10.55 -4.59
C GLY A 38 -11.40 10.77 -4.52
N LYS A 39 -10.94 11.53 -3.53
CA LYS A 39 -9.52 11.72 -3.22
C LYS A 39 -9.15 10.91 -2.00
N LEU A 40 -7.89 10.50 -1.90
CA LEU A 40 -7.34 9.71 -0.79
C LEU A 40 -6.06 10.36 -0.26
N VAL A 41 -5.87 10.30 1.05
CA VAL A 41 -4.57 10.47 1.71
C VAL A 41 -4.37 9.28 2.62
N ILE A 42 -3.33 8.51 2.37
CA ILE A 42 -2.96 7.32 3.13
C ILE A 42 -1.64 7.61 3.84
N LEU A 43 -1.53 7.27 5.12
CA LEU A 43 -0.27 7.31 5.85
C LEU A 43 0.45 5.97 5.68
N PRO A 44 1.55 5.88 4.91
CA PRO A 44 2.38 4.68 4.86
C PRO A 44 3.51 4.80 5.88
N VAL A 45 3.71 3.77 6.72
CA VAL A 45 4.81 3.73 7.68
C VAL A 45 5.50 2.37 7.65
N ASP A 46 6.55 2.27 6.86
CA ASP A 46 7.44 1.11 6.78
C ASP A 46 8.90 1.46 7.09
N GLN A 47 9.17 2.72 7.37
CA GLN A 47 10.51 3.28 7.54
C GLN A 47 11.31 2.59 8.65
N GLY A 48 10.65 2.11 9.70
CA GLY A 48 11.31 1.36 10.77
C GLY A 48 11.93 0.06 10.28
N PHE A 49 11.25 -0.64 9.39
CA PHE A 49 11.76 -1.85 8.75
C PHE A 49 12.78 -1.53 7.64
N GLU A 50 12.38 -0.70 6.69
CA GLU A 50 13.16 -0.49 5.46
C GLU A 50 14.42 0.37 5.67
N HIS A 51 14.35 1.37 6.54
CA HIS A 51 15.43 2.34 6.73
C HIS A 51 16.05 2.35 8.13
N GLY A 52 15.54 1.52 9.02
CA GLY A 52 15.96 1.43 10.41
C GLY A 52 15.26 2.44 11.33
N PRO A 53 14.88 2.01 12.55
CA PRO A 53 14.06 2.83 13.44
C PRO A 53 14.81 4.07 13.96
N ALA A 54 16.09 3.95 14.32
CA ALA A 54 16.86 5.08 14.80
C ALA A 54 16.98 6.19 13.74
N ARG A 55 17.32 5.80 12.50
CA ARG A 55 17.42 6.74 11.38
C ARG A 55 16.10 7.44 11.08
N SER A 56 14.98 6.73 11.20
CA SER A 56 13.66 7.23 10.83
C SER A 56 12.98 8.01 11.94
N PHE A 57 13.15 7.59 13.21
CA PHE A 57 12.32 8.08 14.33
C PHE A 57 13.09 8.85 15.41
N ALA A 58 14.42 8.90 15.41
CA ALA A 58 15.21 9.55 16.47
C ALA A 58 14.85 11.03 16.66
N LYS A 59 14.48 11.75 15.59
CA LYS A 59 14.06 13.16 15.67
C LYS A 59 12.66 13.35 16.26
N ASN A 60 11.87 12.30 16.33
CA ASN A 60 10.50 12.27 16.86
C ASN A 60 10.33 10.99 17.66
N SER A 61 10.83 10.97 18.88
CA SER A 61 10.86 9.78 19.74
C SER A 61 9.50 9.11 19.99
N PRO A 62 8.35 9.82 20.06
CA PRO A 62 7.05 9.15 20.11
C PRO A 62 6.78 8.21 18.94
N ALA A 63 7.40 8.42 17.80
CA ALA A 63 7.23 7.57 16.61
C ALA A 63 7.86 6.16 16.71
N TYR A 64 8.62 5.89 17.78
CA TYR A 64 9.03 4.51 18.10
C TYR A 64 7.85 3.64 18.57
N ASP A 65 6.80 4.26 19.12
CA ASP A 65 5.57 3.56 19.49
C ASP A 65 4.65 3.41 18.27
N PRO A 66 4.28 2.19 17.85
CA PRO A 66 3.32 1.97 16.77
C PRO A 66 1.99 2.71 16.97
N HIS A 67 1.49 2.83 18.19
CA HIS A 67 0.25 3.55 18.50
C HIS A 67 0.30 5.04 18.12
N TYR A 68 1.48 5.65 18.11
CA TYR A 68 1.66 7.02 17.64
C TYR A 68 1.18 7.19 16.20
N HIS A 69 1.51 6.26 15.33
CA HIS A 69 1.17 6.34 13.91
C HIS A 69 -0.33 6.11 13.66
N PHE A 70 -0.96 5.22 14.41
CA PHE A 70 -2.41 5.05 14.38
C PHE A 70 -3.11 6.35 14.79
N LYS A 71 -2.74 6.92 15.93
CA LYS A 71 -3.30 8.20 16.42
C LYS A 71 -3.09 9.32 15.41
N LEU A 72 -1.88 9.45 14.87
CA LEU A 72 -1.57 10.45 13.85
C LEU A 72 -2.50 10.34 12.63
N ALA A 73 -2.71 9.13 12.10
CA ALA A 73 -3.57 8.90 10.95
C ALA A 73 -5.04 9.22 11.27
N ILE A 74 -5.52 8.84 12.45
CA ILE A 74 -6.89 9.10 12.92
C ILE A 74 -7.11 10.60 13.14
N ASP A 75 -6.24 11.27 13.89
CA ASP A 75 -6.35 12.69 14.26
C ASP A 75 -6.25 13.60 13.04
N ALA A 76 -5.38 13.25 12.10
CA ALA A 76 -5.28 13.95 10.82
C ALA A 76 -6.50 13.72 9.93
N GLY A 77 -7.31 12.70 10.20
CA GLY A 77 -8.50 12.33 9.42
C GLY A 77 -8.13 11.79 8.06
N LEU A 78 -7.18 10.85 8.01
CA LEU A 78 -6.70 10.24 6.79
C LEU A 78 -7.65 9.14 6.30
N SER A 79 -7.49 8.74 5.05
CA SER A 79 -8.34 7.73 4.40
C SER A 79 -8.00 6.30 4.80
N ALA A 80 -6.73 6.04 5.11
CA ALA A 80 -6.24 4.75 5.58
C ALA A 80 -4.86 4.88 6.24
N PHE A 81 -4.49 3.87 7.02
CA PHE A 81 -3.15 3.66 7.55
C PHE A 81 -2.55 2.39 6.93
N ALA A 82 -1.35 2.49 6.37
CA ALA A 82 -0.64 1.39 5.74
C ALA A 82 0.67 1.10 6.47
N ALA A 83 0.87 -0.15 6.90
CA ALA A 83 2.09 -0.54 7.60
C ALA A 83 2.38 -2.04 7.47
N PRO A 84 3.62 -2.49 7.76
CA PRO A 84 3.95 -3.91 7.87
C PRO A 84 3.18 -4.60 9.00
N LEU A 85 3.09 -5.94 8.90
CA LEU A 85 2.36 -6.81 9.82
C LEU A 85 2.60 -6.47 11.30
N GLY A 86 3.84 -6.49 11.77
CA GLY A 86 4.14 -6.30 13.20
C GLY A 86 3.75 -4.92 13.74
N MET A 87 3.76 -3.88 12.89
CA MET A 87 3.28 -2.55 13.29
C MET A 87 1.75 -2.53 13.39
N LEU A 88 1.05 -3.19 12.47
CA LEU A 88 -0.42 -3.28 12.53
C LEU A 88 -0.87 -4.14 13.72
N GLU A 89 -0.20 -5.26 14.00
CA GLU A 89 -0.51 -6.11 15.15
C GLU A 89 -0.46 -5.36 16.48
N ALA A 90 0.50 -4.45 16.63
CA ALA A 90 0.66 -3.68 17.86
C ALA A 90 -0.52 -2.75 18.16
N GLY A 91 -1.37 -2.39 17.18
CA GLY A 91 -2.45 -1.43 17.38
C GLY A 91 -3.82 -1.82 16.81
N ALA A 92 -3.92 -2.89 16.02
CA ALA A 92 -5.16 -3.24 15.33
C ALA A 92 -6.36 -3.45 16.28
N ASP A 93 -6.14 -4.06 17.45
CA ASP A 93 -7.19 -4.25 18.46
C ASP A 93 -7.59 -2.90 19.10
N THR A 94 -6.60 -2.13 19.57
CA THR A 94 -6.84 -0.85 20.24
C THR A 94 -7.59 0.17 19.36
N PHE A 95 -7.29 0.18 18.07
CA PHE A 95 -7.86 1.13 17.10
C PHE A 95 -8.86 0.50 16.14
N ALA A 96 -9.41 -0.66 16.49
CA ALA A 96 -10.36 -1.38 15.65
C ALA A 96 -11.52 -0.49 15.18
N GLY A 97 -11.75 -0.48 13.87
CA GLY A 97 -12.84 0.28 13.24
C GLY A 97 -12.65 1.79 13.13
N GLN A 98 -11.59 2.37 13.70
CA GLN A 98 -11.38 3.82 13.70
C GLN A 98 -10.76 4.34 12.41
N ILE A 99 -9.98 3.51 11.70
CA ILE A 99 -9.37 3.83 10.41
C ILE A 99 -9.25 2.56 9.56
N PRO A 100 -9.49 2.62 8.24
CA PRO A 100 -9.18 1.51 7.35
C PRO A 100 -7.68 1.17 7.37
N LEU A 101 -7.35 -0.13 7.47
CA LEU A 101 -5.98 -0.61 7.47
C LEU A 101 -5.61 -1.21 6.12
N ILE A 102 -4.37 -0.98 5.71
CA ILE A 102 -3.72 -1.59 4.54
C ILE A 102 -2.47 -2.31 5.04
N MET A 103 -2.41 -3.62 4.94
CA MET A 103 -1.22 -4.35 5.33
C MET A 103 -0.21 -4.40 4.19
N LYS A 104 0.97 -3.80 4.39
CA LYS A 104 2.10 -3.98 3.48
C LYS A 104 2.67 -5.38 3.66
N VAL A 105 2.52 -6.22 2.61
CA VAL A 105 2.85 -7.66 2.68
C VAL A 105 4.27 -7.99 2.23
N ASN A 106 4.99 -7.02 1.66
CA ASN A 106 6.41 -7.19 1.33
C ASN A 106 7.25 -6.02 1.82
N SER A 107 8.53 -6.28 2.08
CA SER A 107 9.46 -5.29 2.60
C SER A 107 10.89 -5.55 2.13
N SER A 108 11.65 -4.47 1.96
CA SER A 108 13.08 -4.46 1.71
C SER A 108 13.82 -3.91 2.94
N ASN A 109 15.15 -3.88 2.90
CA ASN A 109 15.94 -3.24 3.95
C ASN A 109 17.14 -2.48 3.37
N SER A 110 17.54 -1.40 4.04
CA SER A 110 18.68 -0.58 3.63
C SER A 110 20.04 -1.11 4.09
N LEU A 111 20.09 -2.27 4.70
CA LEU A 111 21.33 -2.97 5.06
C LEU A 111 21.88 -3.77 3.87
N SER A 112 21.02 -4.18 2.95
CA SER A 112 21.45 -4.79 1.69
C SER A 112 21.89 -3.70 0.70
N ASN A 113 22.99 -3.95 -0.03
CA ASN A 113 23.59 -2.98 -0.94
C ASN A 113 23.26 -3.30 -2.42
N GLU A 114 22.04 -3.71 -2.69
CA GLU A 114 21.61 -4.09 -4.03
C GLU A 114 21.08 -2.88 -4.80
N LYS A 115 21.97 -2.14 -5.45
CA LYS A 115 21.58 -0.96 -6.25
C LYS A 115 20.97 -1.31 -7.60
N THR A 116 21.40 -2.42 -8.21
CA THR A 116 20.96 -2.83 -9.54
C THR A 116 19.76 -3.77 -9.52
N ALA A 117 19.64 -4.56 -8.47
CA ALA A 117 18.57 -5.53 -8.28
C ALA A 117 17.76 -5.29 -6.99
N PRO A 118 17.19 -4.09 -6.77
CA PRO A 118 16.34 -3.89 -5.61
C PRO A 118 15.18 -4.89 -5.63
N SER A 119 14.97 -5.56 -4.50
CA SER A 119 13.92 -6.55 -4.32
C SER A 119 13.19 -6.36 -3.01
N GLN A 120 12.10 -7.07 -2.86
CA GLN A 120 11.27 -7.10 -1.65
C GLN A 120 11.01 -8.55 -1.27
N ALA A 121 11.06 -8.86 0.01
CA ALA A 121 10.68 -10.18 0.52
C ALA A 121 9.25 -10.14 1.05
N LEU A 122 8.49 -11.22 0.88
CA LEU A 122 7.19 -11.38 1.53
C LEU A 122 7.37 -11.40 3.05
N THR A 123 6.66 -10.53 3.76
CA THR A 123 6.74 -10.34 5.21
C THR A 123 5.37 -10.36 5.89
N GLY A 124 4.34 -10.66 5.15
CA GLY A 124 2.97 -10.84 5.63
C GLY A 124 2.13 -11.63 4.64
N SER A 125 0.98 -12.10 5.06
CA SER A 125 0.06 -12.91 4.26
C SER A 125 -1.35 -12.30 4.21
N VAL A 126 -2.14 -12.74 3.24
CA VAL A 126 -3.55 -12.34 3.13
C VAL A 126 -4.36 -12.80 4.35
N SER A 127 -4.07 -13.99 4.89
CA SER A 127 -4.74 -14.50 6.09
C SER A 127 -4.51 -13.62 7.31
N GLU A 128 -3.32 -13.07 7.48
CA GLU A 128 -3.01 -12.11 8.56
C GLU A 128 -3.73 -10.77 8.34
N ALA A 129 -3.81 -10.30 7.10
CA ALA A 129 -4.58 -9.10 6.78
C ALA A 129 -6.06 -9.25 7.14
N ILE A 130 -6.66 -10.42 6.86
CA ILE A 130 -8.04 -10.74 7.25
C ILE A 130 -8.17 -10.76 8.78
N ARG A 131 -7.26 -11.44 9.49
CA ARG A 131 -7.25 -11.54 10.95
C ARG A 131 -7.21 -10.16 11.61
N LEU A 132 -6.45 -9.22 11.04
CA LEU A 132 -6.33 -7.85 11.56
C LEU A 132 -7.44 -6.90 11.07
N GLY A 133 -8.42 -7.38 10.31
CA GLY A 133 -9.52 -6.57 9.81
C GLY A 133 -9.11 -5.53 8.76
N CYS A 134 -8.02 -5.78 8.04
CA CYS A 134 -7.56 -4.88 6.99
C CYS A 134 -8.59 -4.75 5.85
N SER A 135 -8.65 -3.59 5.24
CA SER A 135 -9.47 -3.33 4.04
C SER A 135 -8.72 -3.65 2.75
N ALA A 136 -7.38 -3.69 2.82
CA ALA A 136 -6.53 -3.95 1.66
C ALA A 136 -5.20 -4.60 2.07
N VAL A 137 -4.56 -5.24 1.10
CA VAL A 137 -3.14 -5.55 1.13
C VAL A 137 -2.38 -4.58 0.23
N GLY A 138 -1.15 -4.28 0.60
CA GLY A 138 -0.27 -3.39 -0.15
C GLY A 138 1.02 -4.10 -0.55
N PHE A 139 1.49 -3.89 -1.77
CA PHE A 139 2.64 -4.55 -2.33
C PHE A 139 3.53 -3.55 -3.08
N THR A 140 4.84 -3.63 -2.88
CA THR A 140 5.83 -2.81 -3.60
C THR A 140 6.48 -3.61 -4.71
N ILE A 141 6.59 -3.02 -5.90
CA ILE A 141 7.37 -3.57 -7.02
C ILE A 141 8.37 -2.54 -7.54
N TYR A 142 9.46 -3.04 -8.12
CA TYR A 142 10.49 -2.24 -8.79
C TYR A 142 10.62 -2.68 -10.25
N PRO A 143 9.82 -2.11 -11.17
CA PRO A 143 9.79 -2.53 -12.58
C PRO A 143 11.13 -2.45 -13.32
N GLY A 144 12.07 -1.62 -12.85
CA GLY A 144 13.41 -1.53 -13.42
C GLY A 144 14.43 -2.50 -12.84
N SER A 145 14.07 -3.28 -11.82
CA SER A 145 14.97 -4.25 -11.18
C SER A 145 15.18 -5.50 -12.03
N GLU A 146 16.33 -6.12 -11.89
CA GLU A 146 16.58 -7.47 -12.41
C GLU A 146 15.62 -8.50 -11.79
N MET A 147 15.11 -8.24 -10.57
CA MET A 147 14.11 -9.06 -9.86
C MET A 147 12.66 -8.68 -10.18
N ALA A 148 12.43 -7.83 -11.18
CA ALA A 148 11.08 -7.30 -11.48
C ALA A 148 10.06 -8.40 -11.80
N LEU A 149 10.46 -9.39 -12.59
CA LEU A 149 9.55 -10.47 -13.03
C LEU A 149 9.15 -11.38 -11.86
N ASP A 150 10.07 -11.64 -10.92
CA ASP A 150 9.78 -12.43 -9.73
C ASP A 150 8.79 -11.70 -8.84
N MET A 151 9.00 -10.40 -8.57
CA MET A 151 8.06 -9.57 -7.82
C MET A 151 6.69 -9.47 -8.51
N ILE A 152 6.64 -9.45 -9.85
CA ILE A 152 5.38 -9.44 -10.60
C ILE A 152 4.65 -10.78 -10.45
N SER A 153 5.35 -11.90 -10.44
CA SER A 153 4.75 -13.21 -10.17
C SER A 153 4.19 -13.30 -8.75
N GLU A 154 4.96 -12.87 -7.75
CA GLU A 154 4.52 -12.84 -6.35
C GLU A 154 3.27 -11.97 -6.15
N ILE A 155 3.24 -10.76 -6.74
CA ILE A 155 2.05 -9.90 -6.59
C ILE A 155 0.83 -10.50 -7.28
N GLN A 156 1.00 -11.21 -8.39
CA GLN A 156 -0.12 -11.87 -9.07
C GLN A 156 -0.77 -12.91 -8.15
N GLU A 157 0.02 -13.75 -7.47
CA GLU A 157 -0.48 -14.75 -6.53
C GLU A 157 -1.19 -14.10 -5.33
N ILE A 158 -0.55 -13.12 -4.68
CA ILE A 158 -1.10 -12.38 -3.55
C ILE A 158 -2.39 -11.65 -3.94
N ALA A 159 -2.44 -11.06 -5.14
CA ALA A 159 -3.61 -10.33 -5.59
C ALA A 159 -4.82 -11.24 -5.83
N VAL A 160 -4.60 -12.43 -6.38
CA VAL A 160 -5.67 -13.42 -6.54
C VAL A 160 -6.21 -13.85 -5.18
N GLU A 161 -5.34 -14.17 -4.23
CA GLU A 161 -5.74 -14.55 -2.87
C GLU A 161 -6.51 -13.42 -2.18
N ALA A 162 -5.97 -12.19 -2.21
CA ALA A 162 -6.58 -11.02 -1.57
C ALA A 162 -7.96 -10.71 -2.16
N LYS A 163 -8.10 -10.71 -3.48
CA LYS A 163 -9.37 -10.46 -4.15
C LYS A 163 -10.39 -11.55 -3.85
N ASN A 164 -9.99 -12.82 -3.83
CA ASN A 164 -10.88 -13.92 -3.45
C ASN A 164 -11.39 -13.77 -2.01
N ALA A 165 -10.56 -13.22 -1.12
CA ALA A 165 -10.93 -12.87 0.26
C ALA A 165 -11.72 -11.55 0.37
N GLY A 166 -11.94 -10.83 -0.73
CA GLY A 166 -12.63 -9.54 -0.75
C GLY A 166 -11.80 -8.35 -0.30
N LEU A 167 -10.47 -8.47 -0.23
CA LEU A 167 -9.58 -7.36 0.08
C LEU A 167 -9.20 -6.58 -1.19
N ALA A 168 -9.10 -5.26 -1.06
CA ALA A 168 -8.54 -4.44 -2.11
C ALA A 168 -7.01 -4.67 -2.22
N VAL A 169 -6.45 -4.43 -3.41
CA VAL A 169 -5.01 -4.54 -3.65
C VAL A 169 -4.44 -3.17 -4.02
N VAL A 170 -3.43 -2.73 -3.27
CA VAL A 170 -2.71 -1.47 -3.47
C VAL A 170 -1.30 -1.80 -3.92
N VAL A 171 -0.87 -1.27 -5.07
CA VAL A 171 0.49 -1.49 -5.59
C VAL A 171 1.28 -0.20 -5.57
N TRP A 172 2.42 -0.22 -4.89
CA TRP A 172 3.44 0.82 -4.98
C TRP A 172 4.45 0.42 -6.06
N SER A 173 4.30 0.98 -7.25
CA SER A 173 5.18 0.70 -8.38
C SER A 173 6.23 1.81 -8.52
N TYR A 174 7.44 1.53 -8.07
CA TYR A 174 8.57 2.47 -8.16
C TYR A 174 9.45 2.10 -9.35
N PRO A 175 9.59 2.95 -10.36
CA PRO A 175 10.45 2.68 -11.52
C PRO A 175 11.93 2.82 -11.16
N ARG A 176 12.43 1.88 -10.36
CA ARG A 176 13.79 1.83 -9.84
C ARG A 176 14.52 0.58 -10.29
N GLY A 177 15.85 0.65 -10.28
CA GLY A 177 16.76 -0.46 -10.55
C GLY A 177 17.22 -0.56 -12.00
N GLY A 178 18.16 -1.46 -12.25
CA GLY A 178 18.68 -1.74 -13.58
C GLY A 178 19.34 -0.54 -14.23
N ASN A 179 18.88 -0.25 -15.45
CA ASN A 179 19.40 0.82 -16.30
C ASN A 179 18.61 2.14 -16.19
N ILE A 180 17.67 2.24 -15.26
CA ILE A 180 16.88 3.46 -15.08
C ILE A 180 17.77 4.48 -14.34
N SER A 181 18.05 5.63 -14.99
CA SER A 181 18.76 6.73 -14.36
C SER A 181 17.89 7.40 -13.28
N LYS A 182 18.52 8.16 -12.40
CA LYS A 182 17.82 8.90 -11.34
C LYS A 182 16.77 9.87 -11.92
N ASP A 183 17.07 10.52 -13.03
CA ASP A 183 16.13 11.41 -13.72
C ASP A 183 15.02 10.60 -14.43
N GLY A 184 15.36 9.40 -14.91
CA GLY A 184 14.40 8.47 -15.51
C GLY A 184 13.33 7.96 -14.52
N GLU A 185 13.66 7.86 -13.22
CA GLU A 185 12.69 7.46 -12.18
C GLU A 185 11.46 8.38 -12.10
N THR A 186 11.59 9.63 -12.56
CA THR A 186 10.51 10.63 -12.54
C THR A 186 10.00 11.01 -13.92
N ALA A 187 10.55 10.42 -14.99
CA ALA A 187 10.09 10.65 -16.36
C ALA A 187 8.68 10.11 -16.57
N ILE A 188 7.81 10.91 -17.19
CA ILE A 188 6.38 10.60 -17.29
C ILE A 188 6.09 9.29 -18.05
N ASP A 189 6.85 8.96 -19.06
CA ASP A 189 6.74 7.74 -19.83
C ASP A 189 7.12 6.51 -18.97
N ILE A 190 8.19 6.60 -18.20
CA ILE A 190 8.66 5.54 -17.29
C ILE A 190 7.68 5.33 -16.13
N VAL A 191 7.21 6.43 -15.50
CA VAL A 191 6.21 6.37 -14.43
C VAL A 191 4.89 5.78 -14.94
N SER A 192 4.45 6.20 -16.14
CA SER A 192 3.24 5.68 -16.75
C SER A 192 3.37 4.18 -17.09
N TYR A 193 4.54 3.76 -17.55
CA TYR A 193 4.81 2.36 -17.83
C TYR A 193 4.81 1.50 -16.56
N ALA A 194 5.48 1.96 -15.51
CA ALA A 194 5.49 1.28 -14.20
C ALA A 194 4.06 1.15 -13.62
N ALA A 195 3.25 2.19 -13.75
CA ALA A 195 1.85 2.16 -13.33
C ALA A 195 1.03 1.18 -14.17
N HIS A 196 1.25 1.14 -15.49
CA HIS A 196 0.55 0.23 -16.39
C HIS A 196 0.89 -1.25 -16.13
N MET A 197 2.16 -1.56 -15.82
CA MET A 197 2.57 -2.91 -15.40
C MET A 197 1.77 -3.37 -14.17
N ALA A 198 1.73 -2.55 -13.12
CA ALA A 198 0.97 -2.86 -11.92
C ALA A 198 -0.53 -3.06 -12.23
N ALA A 199 -1.12 -2.19 -13.06
CA ALA A 199 -2.52 -2.31 -13.49
C ALA A 199 -2.79 -3.59 -14.28
N SER A 200 -1.84 -4.04 -15.09
CA SER A 200 -2.00 -5.22 -15.94
C SER A 200 -1.96 -6.53 -15.14
N VAL A 201 -1.29 -6.54 -13.99
CA VAL A 201 -1.17 -7.74 -13.15
C VAL A 201 -2.34 -7.84 -12.16
N SER A 202 -2.62 -6.76 -11.44
CA SER A 202 -3.76 -6.72 -10.53
C SER A 202 -4.11 -5.27 -10.21
N TYR A 203 -5.36 -4.91 -10.47
CA TYR A 203 -5.82 -3.55 -10.37
C TYR A 203 -6.99 -3.40 -9.40
N THR A 204 -6.71 -2.82 -8.22
CA THR A 204 -7.77 -2.19 -7.43
C THR A 204 -7.41 -0.73 -7.14
N HIS A 205 -6.13 -0.40 -6.91
CA HIS A 205 -5.68 0.97 -6.76
C HIS A 205 -4.19 1.08 -7.08
N LEU A 206 -3.83 2.07 -7.92
CA LEU A 206 -2.46 2.40 -8.27
C LEU A 206 -1.97 3.61 -7.50
N ARG A 207 -0.74 3.54 -7.05
CA ARG A 207 0.04 4.71 -6.67
C ARG A 207 1.38 4.69 -7.41
N ALA A 208 1.56 5.64 -8.33
CA ALA A 208 2.89 6.00 -8.78
C ALA A 208 3.53 6.93 -7.73
N HIS A 209 4.85 6.91 -7.64
CA HIS A 209 5.59 7.82 -6.77
C HIS A 209 5.37 9.26 -7.24
N GLU A 210 4.77 10.08 -6.41
CA GLU A 210 4.84 11.53 -6.56
C GLU A 210 6.06 12.00 -5.78
N THR A 211 6.95 12.69 -6.46
CA THR A 211 8.12 13.38 -5.89
C THR A 211 7.69 14.57 -5.06
#